data_bfee4e1c0a33ec7b835c5d8d8936aadf
#
_entry.id   bfee4e1c0a33ec7b835c5d8d8936aadf
#
_cell.length_a   1.000
_cell.length_b   1.000
_cell.length_c   1.000
_cell.angle_alpha   90.00
_cell.angle_beta   90.00
_cell.angle_gamma   90.00
#
_symmetry.space_group_name_H-M   'P 1'
#
loop_
_entity.id
_entity.type
_entity.pdbx_description
1 polymer ?
#
loop_
_entity_poly.entity_id
_entity_poly.type
_entity_poly.pdbx_seq_one_letter_code
_entity_poly.pdbx_strand_id
1 'polypeptide(L)'
;MEIVAGFILLQTNSDVKHDGIFLSMEGSVNLQLSSKNFGIFEAFYNSVKPIQLVQYTLDVAPSGKIPSGRTEIPFELPLKPRGTKSLYETYHGVFVNIQYFIRCDIKRSFLAKDVSKSLEFIVEDKVPPKIQKDSSKPVCFNIMPESLQNTRDRINVPRFCISGKLDSLYCKISEPLTGEVIIEHCEAAIKSIELQLVRVETCGCAEGYSRDATEIQNIQIGEGNVCTNLPIPIYMIFPRLFTCPTLSTSNFKVEFEVNLIIIFEDDYLVTENFPIILSRY
;
A
#
# COMPACT_ATOMS: atom_id res chain seq x y z
N MET A 1 -8.60 -4.30 22.65
CA MET A 1 -7.24 -4.86 22.45
C MET A 1 -7.44 -6.19 21.76
N GLU A 2 -6.91 -6.34 20.56
CA GLU A 2 -7.01 -7.60 19.81
C GLU A 2 -5.98 -8.60 20.33
N ILE A 3 -6.31 -9.90 20.18
CA ILE A 3 -5.45 -11.01 20.61
C ILE A 3 -5.19 -11.87 19.35
N VAL A 4 -3.92 -12.17 19.12
CA VAL A 4 -3.51 -13.15 18.13
C VAL A 4 -3.36 -14.48 18.83
N ALA A 5 -4.23 -15.44 18.50
CA ALA A 5 -4.27 -16.74 19.14
C ALA A 5 -4.06 -17.87 18.12
N GLY A 6 -3.51 -18.99 18.57
CA GLY A 6 -3.24 -20.14 17.73
C GLY A 6 -2.61 -21.29 18.46
N PHE A 7 -2.01 -22.19 17.69
CA PHE A 7 -1.30 -23.36 18.21
C PHE A 7 0.08 -23.48 17.58
N ILE A 8 1.09 -23.77 18.40
CA ILE A 8 2.37 -24.25 17.96
C ILE A 8 2.25 -25.75 17.75
N LEU A 9 2.34 -26.20 16.50
CA LEU A 9 2.28 -27.61 16.15
C LEU A 9 3.68 -28.17 15.97
N LEU A 10 4.05 -29.11 16.83
CA LEU A 10 5.35 -29.82 16.77
C LEU A 10 5.09 -31.28 16.40
N GLN A 11 5.82 -31.76 15.40
CA GLN A 11 5.76 -33.15 14.97
C GLN A 11 7.17 -33.73 14.95
N THR A 12 7.39 -34.80 15.73
CA THR A 12 8.71 -35.40 15.88
C THR A 12 8.62 -36.93 15.75
N ASN A 13 9.64 -37.53 15.13
CA ASN A 13 9.72 -39.00 14.99
C ASN A 13 10.32 -39.69 16.23
N SER A 14 10.96 -38.92 17.09
CA SER A 14 11.58 -39.38 18.35
C SER A 14 11.52 -38.25 19.36
N ASP A 15 11.73 -38.60 20.60
CA ASP A 15 11.78 -37.60 21.68
C ASP A 15 12.94 -36.59 21.46
N VAL A 16 12.61 -35.30 21.56
CA VAL A 16 13.58 -34.20 21.32
C VAL A 16 13.75 -33.37 22.58
N LYS A 17 14.99 -33.33 23.10
CA LYS A 17 15.35 -32.44 24.21
C LYS A 17 15.51 -30.98 23.72
N HIS A 18 15.07 -30.04 24.53
CA HIS A 18 15.20 -28.60 24.28
C HIS A 18 15.51 -27.84 25.56
N ASP A 19 16.14 -26.66 25.41
CA ASP A 19 16.51 -25.77 26.51
C ASP A 19 15.48 -24.66 26.74
N GLY A 20 14.43 -24.61 25.93
CA GLY A 20 13.29 -23.72 25.99
C GLY A 20 12.57 -23.57 24.66
N ILE A 21 11.30 -23.20 24.73
CA ILE A 21 10.45 -22.84 23.58
C ILE A 21 9.97 -21.41 23.78
N PHE A 22 10.29 -20.54 22.84
CA PHE A 22 9.98 -19.12 22.86
C PHE A 22 9.11 -18.75 21.68
N LEU A 23 8.14 -17.89 21.93
CA LEU A 23 7.30 -17.32 20.89
C LEU A 23 7.45 -15.80 20.92
N SER A 24 7.80 -15.20 19.80
CA SER A 24 7.87 -13.75 19.66
C SER A 24 6.88 -13.26 18.60
N MET A 25 6.29 -12.09 18.85
CA MET A 25 5.52 -11.35 17.87
C MET A 25 6.20 -10.01 17.63
N GLU A 26 6.48 -9.73 16.37
CA GLU A 26 7.17 -8.52 15.93
C GLU A 26 6.38 -7.85 14.81
N GLY A 27 6.28 -6.52 14.88
CA GLY A 27 5.74 -5.69 13.82
C GLY A 27 6.68 -4.53 13.54
N SER A 28 6.98 -4.28 12.29
CA SER A 28 7.93 -3.22 11.92
C SER A 28 7.59 -2.56 10.59
N VAL A 29 8.01 -1.28 10.47
CA VAL A 29 8.10 -0.58 9.19
C VAL A 29 9.56 -0.60 8.76
N ASN A 30 9.81 -1.19 7.60
CA ASN A 30 11.11 -1.19 6.96
C ASN A 30 11.08 -0.15 5.82
N LEU A 31 11.99 0.82 5.87
CA LEU A 31 12.13 1.86 4.86
C LEU A 31 13.37 1.57 4.02
N GLN A 32 13.22 1.60 2.70
CA GLN A 32 14.32 1.43 1.75
C GLN A 32 14.54 2.75 1.02
N LEU A 33 15.76 3.28 1.06
CA LEU A 33 16.14 4.46 0.29
C LEU A 33 16.66 4.03 -1.08
N SER A 34 16.32 4.78 -2.13
CA SER A 34 16.80 4.50 -3.48
C SER A 34 18.30 4.80 -3.58
N SER A 35 19.07 3.83 -4.07
CA SER A 35 20.50 4.01 -4.34
C SER A 35 20.83 4.96 -5.50
N LYS A 36 19.82 5.42 -6.25
CA LYS A 36 20.03 6.27 -7.45
C LYS A 36 20.56 7.67 -7.14
N ASN A 37 20.42 8.15 -5.90
CA ASN A 37 20.81 9.51 -5.51
C ASN A 37 22.10 9.58 -4.69
N PHE A 38 22.78 8.45 -4.48
CA PHE A 38 23.88 8.35 -3.53
C PHE A 38 25.13 7.75 -4.20
N GLY A 39 26.31 8.27 -3.87
CA GLY A 39 27.58 7.84 -4.44
C GLY A 39 28.06 6.47 -3.92
N ILE A 40 29.15 5.97 -4.47
CA ILE A 40 29.70 4.61 -4.25
C ILE A 40 29.95 4.25 -2.77
N PHE A 41 30.04 5.23 -1.87
CA PHE A 41 30.27 5.02 -0.44
C PHE A 41 29.01 4.62 0.36
N GLU A 42 27.82 4.66 -0.22
CA GLU A 42 26.54 4.55 0.48
C GLU A 42 25.89 3.19 0.43
N ALA A 43 26.50 2.22 -0.24
CA ALA A 43 26.06 0.82 -0.18
C ALA A 43 26.05 0.25 1.27
N PHE A 44 26.74 0.91 2.21
CA PHE A 44 26.78 0.55 3.63
C PHE A 44 25.70 1.22 4.49
N TYR A 45 25.04 2.28 4.02
CA TYR A 45 24.04 3.04 4.77
C TYR A 45 22.58 2.73 4.39
N ASN A 46 22.34 1.77 3.51
CA ASN A 46 21.04 1.48 2.93
C ASN A 46 19.99 0.85 3.87
N SER A 47 20.25 0.73 5.15
CA SER A 47 19.25 0.26 6.11
C SER A 47 18.94 1.30 7.15
N VAL A 48 17.93 2.13 6.88
CA VAL A 48 17.25 2.88 7.94
C VAL A 48 16.79 1.88 9.00
N LYS A 49 17.10 2.11 10.27
CA LYS A 49 16.68 1.21 11.35
C LYS A 49 15.17 0.99 11.28
N PRO A 50 14.70 -0.28 11.28
CA PRO A 50 13.27 -0.57 11.26
C PRO A 50 12.53 0.15 12.38
N ILE A 51 11.38 0.73 12.06
CA ILE A 51 10.50 1.35 13.04
C ILE A 51 9.70 0.22 13.69
N GLN A 52 10.05 -0.16 14.92
CA GLN A 52 9.36 -1.21 15.67
C GLN A 52 7.96 -0.73 16.08
N LEU A 53 6.92 -1.43 15.63
CA LEU A 53 5.50 -1.16 15.95
C LEU A 53 5.01 -2.04 17.10
N VAL A 54 5.34 -3.34 17.03
CA VAL A 54 4.99 -4.36 18.01
C VAL A 54 6.24 -5.14 18.39
N GLN A 55 6.38 -5.48 19.65
CA GLN A 55 7.37 -6.43 20.13
C GLN A 55 6.85 -7.08 21.40
N TYR A 56 6.63 -8.38 21.34
CA TYR A 56 6.19 -9.20 22.45
C TYR A 56 6.92 -10.54 22.43
N THR A 57 7.30 -11.04 23.59
CA THR A 57 7.95 -12.35 23.71
C THR A 57 7.27 -13.12 24.85
N LEU A 58 6.98 -14.39 24.60
CA LEU A 58 6.36 -15.32 25.52
C LEU A 58 7.27 -16.55 25.70
N ASP A 59 7.59 -16.87 26.92
CA ASP A 59 8.23 -18.13 27.28
C ASP A 59 7.15 -19.23 27.31
N VAL A 60 7.11 -20.02 26.24
CA VAL A 60 6.05 -21.05 26.03
C VAL A 60 6.31 -22.28 26.89
N ALA A 61 7.56 -22.72 26.96
CA ALA A 61 7.96 -23.84 27.78
C ALA A 61 9.41 -23.71 28.26
N PRO A 62 9.70 -24.03 29.53
CA PRO A 62 11.08 -24.13 30.03
C PRO A 62 11.82 -25.31 29.40
N SER A 63 13.09 -25.48 29.75
CA SER A 63 13.87 -26.64 29.33
C SER A 63 13.15 -27.96 29.62
N GLY A 64 13.15 -28.87 28.65
CA GLY A 64 12.37 -30.10 28.72
C GLY A 64 12.56 -31.04 27.54
N LYS A 65 11.52 -31.81 27.26
CA LYS A 65 11.49 -32.83 26.22
C LYS A 65 10.17 -32.80 25.46
N ILE A 66 10.22 -32.68 24.16
CA ILE A 66 9.07 -32.87 23.27
C ILE A 66 8.95 -34.35 23.00
N PRO A 67 7.81 -35.01 23.32
CA PRO A 67 7.61 -36.43 23.06
C PRO A 67 7.54 -36.74 21.57
N SER A 68 7.81 -37.98 21.20
CA SER A 68 7.56 -38.48 19.85
C SER A 68 6.09 -38.38 19.49
N GLY A 69 5.79 -38.01 18.25
CA GLY A 69 4.44 -37.80 17.75
C GLY A 69 4.09 -36.31 17.56
N ARG A 70 2.80 -36.00 17.80
CA ARG A 70 2.24 -34.65 17.60
C ARG A 70 2.00 -33.97 18.94
N THR A 71 2.56 -32.80 19.13
CA THR A 71 2.35 -31.95 20.31
C THR A 71 1.77 -30.61 19.84
N GLU A 72 0.69 -30.17 20.49
CA GLU A 72 0.03 -28.88 20.23
C GLU A 72 0.15 -28.01 21.48
N ILE A 73 0.64 -26.81 21.33
CA ILE A 73 0.79 -25.85 22.43
C ILE A 73 -0.02 -24.60 22.09
N PRO A 74 -1.12 -24.32 22.80
CA PRO A 74 -1.92 -23.11 22.52
C PRO A 74 -1.16 -21.87 22.97
N PHE A 75 -1.39 -20.76 22.26
CA PHE A 75 -0.85 -19.45 22.65
C PHE A 75 -1.86 -18.34 22.41
N GLU A 76 -1.71 -17.26 23.17
CA GLU A 76 -2.41 -15.99 23.00
C GLU A 76 -1.40 -14.84 23.15
N LEU A 77 -1.31 -13.97 22.15
CA LEU A 77 -0.43 -12.82 22.13
C LEU A 77 -1.25 -11.55 21.98
N PRO A 78 -1.11 -10.56 22.88
CA PRO A 78 -1.82 -9.29 22.74
C PRO A 78 -1.21 -8.45 21.60
N LEU A 79 -2.02 -8.10 20.59
CA LEU A 79 -1.61 -7.17 19.55
C LEU A 79 -1.66 -5.75 20.10
N LYS A 80 -0.56 -5.33 20.71
CA LYS A 80 -0.43 -4.03 21.37
C LYS A 80 0.70 -3.22 20.74
N PRO A 81 0.45 -1.95 20.36
CA PRO A 81 1.49 -1.10 19.83
C PRO A 81 2.56 -0.81 20.90
N ARG A 82 3.79 -0.66 20.47
CA ARG A 82 4.92 -0.33 21.34
C ARG A 82 4.93 1.16 21.68
N GLY A 83 4.75 1.48 22.95
CA GLY A 83 4.72 2.87 23.44
C GLY A 83 3.50 3.63 22.93
N THR A 84 3.72 4.81 22.37
CA THR A 84 2.68 5.71 21.82
C THR A 84 2.44 5.55 20.32
N LYS A 85 3.03 4.51 19.70
CA LYS A 85 2.92 4.29 18.26
C LYS A 85 1.54 3.78 17.88
N SER A 86 1.14 4.04 16.65
CA SER A 86 -0.04 3.43 16.03
C SER A 86 0.34 2.14 15.33
N LEU A 87 -0.60 1.21 15.23
CA LEU A 87 -0.50 0.10 14.29
C LEU A 87 -0.92 0.61 12.91
N TYR A 88 -0.17 0.21 11.92
CA TYR A 88 -0.50 0.46 10.52
C TYR A 88 -0.93 -0.85 9.87
N GLU A 89 -1.71 -0.77 8.80
CA GLU A 89 -2.07 -1.93 8.01
C GLU A 89 -0.82 -2.57 7.38
N THR A 90 -0.82 -3.91 7.26
CA THR A 90 0.23 -4.64 6.53
C THR A 90 0.31 -4.14 5.09
N TYR A 91 1.51 -3.80 4.66
CA TYR A 91 1.74 -3.22 3.36
C TYR A 91 3.11 -3.64 2.78
N HIS A 92 3.12 -4.06 1.53
CA HIS A 92 4.31 -4.46 0.79
C HIS A 92 4.53 -3.52 -0.40
N GLY A 93 5.39 -2.53 -0.22
CA GLY A 93 5.73 -1.55 -1.24
C GLY A 93 7.17 -1.64 -1.72
N VAL A 94 7.57 -0.65 -2.52
CA VAL A 94 8.94 -0.53 -3.06
C VAL A 94 9.86 0.06 -2.00
N PHE A 95 9.47 1.15 -1.35
CA PHE A 95 10.26 1.84 -0.34
C PHE A 95 9.73 1.67 1.07
N VAL A 96 8.45 1.33 1.22
CA VAL A 96 7.78 1.17 2.51
C VAL A 96 7.26 -0.25 2.62
N ASN A 97 7.70 -0.99 3.65
CA ASN A 97 7.20 -2.32 3.97
C ASN A 97 6.76 -2.37 5.43
N ILE A 98 5.50 -2.71 5.67
CA ILE A 98 4.90 -2.85 7.00
C ILE A 98 4.51 -4.30 7.18
N GLN A 99 5.21 -5.00 8.08
CA GLN A 99 5.09 -6.44 8.22
C GLN A 99 4.97 -6.84 9.68
N TYR A 100 4.20 -7.91 9.92
CA TYR A 100 3.98 -8.49 11.23
C TYR A 100 4.26 -9.99 11.19
N PHE A 101 5.09 -10.46 12.12
CA PHE A 101 5.50 -11.85 12.19
C PHE A 101 5.27 -12.43 13.59
N ILE A 102 4.92 -13.72 13.61
CA ILE A 102 5.05 -14.58 14.77
C ILE A 102 6.20 -15.52 14.49
N ARG A 103 7.12 -15.64 15.45
CA ARG A 103 8.28 -16.52 15.36
C ARG A 103 8.34 -17.42 16.58
N CYS A 104 8.44 -18.72 16.31
CA CYS A 104 8.69 -19.73 17.32
C CYS A 104 10.15 -20.20 17.24
N ASP A 105 10.86 -20.10 18.34
CA ASP A 105 12.25 -20.56 18.50
C ASP A 105 12.31 -21.67 19.54
N ILE A 106 12.83 -22.82 19.15
CA ILE A 106 13.11 -23.96 20.03
C ILE A 106 14.63 -23.99 20.23
N LYS A 107 15.08 -23.62 21.43
CA LYS A 107 16.48 -23.70 21.80
C LYS A 107 16.90 -25.13 22.06
N ARG A 108 18.04 -25.52 21.54
CA ARG A 108 18.58 -26.86 21.70
C ARG A 108 19.97 -26.80 22.32
N SER A 109 20.41 -27.93 22.90
CA SER A 109 21.75 -28.02 23.50
C SER A 109 22.87 -27.62 22.53
N PHE A 110 23.99 -27.20 23.09
CA PHE A 110 25.15 -26.63 22.37
C PHE A 110 25.61 -27.42 21.11
N LEU A 111 25.31 -28.73 21.04
CA LEU A 111 25.70 -29.61 19.93
C LEU A 111 24.61 -29.77 18.85
N ALA A 112 23.43 -29.15 19.06
CA ALA A 112 22.29 -29.27 18.16
C ALA A 112 21.81 -27.90 17.66
N LYS A 113 21.53 -27.81 16.36
CA LYS A 113 21.03 -26.56 15.77
C LYS A 113 19.64 -26.21 16.33
N ASP A 114 19.45 -24.95 16.74
CA ASP A 114 18.15 -24.39 17.09
C ASP A 114 17.14 -24.55 15.94
N VAL A 115 15.88 -24.73 16.26
CA VAL A 115 14.79 -24.79 15.29
C VAL A 115 14.01 -23.49 15.40
N SER A 116 13.84 -22.81 14.28
CA SER A 116 13.10 -21.57 14.20
C SER A 116 12.11 -21.63 13.03
N LYS A 117 10.89 -21.13 13.27
CA LYS A 117 9.87 -20.95 12.24
C LYS A 117 9.19 -19.60 12.43
N SER A 118 9.09 -18.85 11.33
CA SER A 118 8.39 -17.56 11.30
C SER A 118 7.17 -17.66 10.38
N LEU A 119 6.11 -16.98 10.78
CA LEU A 119 4.87 -16.85 10.01
C LEU A 119 4.48 -15.36 9.99
N GLU A 120 4.27 -14.83 8.80
CA GLU A 120 3.69 -13.51 8.61
C GLU A 120 2.17 -13.57 8.82
N PHE A 121 1.60 -12.55 9.45
CA PHE A 121 0.15 -12.36 9.54
C PHE A 121 -0.24 -10.95 9.13
N ILE A 122 -1.48 -10.81 8.66
CA ILE A 122 -2.00 -9.57 8.10
C ILE A 122 -2.73 -8.80 9.19
N VAL A 123 -2.38 -7.53 9.32
CA VAL A 123 -3.08 -6.53 10.13
C VAL A 123 -3.84 -5.61 9.20
N GLU A 124 -5.15 -5.47 9.41
CA GLU A 124 -6.00 -4.51 8.71
C GLU A 124 -6.37 -3.35 9.64
N ASP A 125 -6.27 -2.12 9.13
CA ASP A 125 -6.69 -0.93 9.87
C ASP A 125 -8.14 -0.57 9.50
N LYS A 126 -9.06 -0.82 10.43
CA LYS A 126 -10.51 -0.53 10.29
C LYS A 126 -10.93 0.76 10.98
N VAL A 127 -9.97 1.61 11.33
CA VAL A 127 -10.30 2.90 11.95
C VAL A 127 -10.90 3.83 10.91
N PRO A 128 -12.14 4.34 11.13
CA PRO A 128 -12.71 5.30 10.21
C PRO A 128 -11.84 6.56 10.20
N PRO A 129 -11.49 7.09 9.01
CA PRO A 129 -10.73 8.32 8.92
C PRO A 129 -11.52 9.43 9.62
N LYS A 130 -10.82 10.39 10.21
CA LYS A 130 -11.42 11.62 10.71
C LYS A 130 -11.88 12.47 9.51
N ILE A 131 -12.95 12.04 8.85
CA ILE A 131 -13.49 12.69 7.66
C ILE A 131 -14.11 14.02 8.09
N GLN A 132 -13.64 15.10 7.52
CA GLN A 132 -14.36 16.38 7.61
C GLN A 132 -15.67 16.24 6.84
N LYS A 133 -16.76 16.85 7.34
CA LYS A 133 -18.12 16.77 6.76
C LYS A 133 -18.23 17.13 5.27
N ASP A 134 -17.22 17.78 4.69
CA ASP A 134 -17.17 18.21 3.28
C ASP A 134 -16.54 17.20 2.33
N SER A 135 -16.07 16.05 2.84
CA SER A 135 -15.25 15.09 2.09
C SER A 135 -16.00 14.23 1.08
N SER A 136 -17.34 14.22 1.14
CA SER A 136 -18.20 13.40 0.26
C SER A 136 -18.81 14.19 -0.90
N LYS A 137 -18.29 15.38 -1.19
CA LYS A 137 -18.81 16.20 -2.30
C LYS A 137 -18.19 15.74 -3.62
N PRO A 138 -18.98 15.69 -4.71
CA PRO A 138 -18.45 15.48 -6.03
C PRO A 138 -17.43 16.56 -6.42
N VAL A 139 -16.37 16.13 -7.10
CA VAL A 139 -15.35 17.01 -7.64
C VAL A 139 -15.55 17.13 -9.13
N CYS A 140 -16.01 18.28 -9.60
CA CYS A 140 -16.15 18.58 -11.01
C CYS A 140 -14.83 19.08 -11.58
N PHE A 141 -14.55 18.70 -12.82
CA PHE A 141 -13.38 19.13 -13.55
C PHE A 141 -13.74 19.55 -14.96
N ASN A 142 -12.90 20.40 -15.53
CA ASN A 142 -12.98 20.81 -16.92
C ASN A 142 -11.57 20.95 -17.49
N ILE A 143 -11.28 20.16 -18.52
CA ILE A 143 -9.98 20.06 -19.14
C ILE A 143 -10.07 20.71 -20.53
N MET A 144 -9.28 21.74 -20.73
CA MET A 144 -9.16 22.48 -21.98
C MET A 144 -7.67 22.75 -22.27
N PRO A 145 -7.28 23.06 -23.51
CA PRO A 145 -5.88 23.41 -23.80
C PRO A 145 -5.32 24.49 -22.91
N GLU A 146 -6.15 25.46 -22.49
CA GLU A 146 -5.79 26.57 -21.61
C GLU A 146 -5.53 26.13 -20.16
N SER A 147 -6.15 25.05 -19.70
CA SER A 147 -5.97 24.51 -18.34
C SER A 147 -4.69 23.69 -18.18
N LEU A 148 -4.04 23.29 -19.29
CA LEU A 148 -2.83 22.48 -19.24
C LEU A 148 -1.67 23.26 -18.61
N GLN A 149 -0.98 22.63 -17.65
CA GLN A 149 0.11 23.28 -16.92
C GLN A 149 1.38 23.50 -17.76
N ASN A 150 1.56 22.73 -18.85
CA ASN A 150 2.75 22.77 -19.69
C ASN A 150 2.58 23.76 -20.85
N THR A 151 3.19 24.95 -20.73
CA THR A 151 3.10 26.01 -21.74
C THR A 151 3.79 25.67 -23.05
N ARG A 152 4.75 24.75 -23.11
CA ARG A 152 5.47 24.37 -24.31
C ARG A 152 4.62 23.55 -25.29
N ASP A 153 3.65 22.80 -24.77
CA ASP A 153 2.82 21.91 -25.56
C ASP A 153 1.59 22.61 -26.15
N ARG A 154 1.29 23.86 -25.75
CA ARG A 154 0.08 24.59 -26.15
C ARG A 154 0.03 25.01 -27.62
N ILE A 155 1.15 25.04 -28.34
CA ILE A 155 1.23 25.62 -29.70
C ILE A 155 0.61 24.69 -30.75
N ASN A 156 0.64 23.37 -30.50
CA ASN A 156 0.11 22.34 -31.42
C ASN A 156 -1.02 21.49 -30.82
N VAL A 157 -1.59 21.89 -29.69
CA VAL A 157 -2.68 21.16 -29.05
C VAL A 157 -3.96 21.38 -29.83
N PRO A 158 -4.68 20.31 -30.22
CA PRO A 158 -5.99 20.45 -30.83
C PRO A 158 -6.95 21.11 -29.84
N ARG A 159 -7.97 21.79 -30.35
CA ARG A 159 -9.03 22.32 -29.47
C ARG A 159 -9.87 21.18 -28.96
N PHE A 160 -10.07 21.15 -27.66
CA PHE A 160 -10.96 20.21 -26.98
C PHE A 160 -11.58 20.85 -25.74
N CYS A 161 -12.73 20.32 -25.34
CA CYS A 161 -13.39 20.63 -24.09
C CYS A 161 -13.91 19.31 -23.50
N ILE A 162 -13.39 18.94 -22.34
CA ILE A 162 -13.70 17.69 -21.65
C ILE A 162 -14.08 18.04 -20.23
N SER A 163 -15.33 17.77 -19.88
CA SER A 163 -15.85 17.97 -18.53
C SER A 163 -16.12 16.64 -17.83
N GLY A 164 -16.34 16.68 -16.55
CA GLY A 164 -16.70 15.50 -15.80
C GLY A 164 -16.77 15.74 -14.31
N LYS A 165 -17.02 14.67 -13.59
CA LYS A 165 -17.00 14.67 -12.14
C LYS A 165 -16.55 13.32 -11.60
N LEU A 166 -15.88 13.35 -10.46
CA LEU A 166 -15.71 12.22 -9.57
C LEU A 166 -16.67 12.37 -8.40
N ASP A 167 -17.38 11.31 -8.05
CA ASP A 167 -18.39 11.37 -6.98
C ASP A 167 -17.75 11.66 -5.62
N SER A 168 -16.51 11.22 -5.39
CA SER A 168 -15.71 11.54 -4.21
C SER A 168 -14.23 11.30 -4.45
N LEU A 169 -13.37 12.10 -3.81
CA LEU A 169 -11.93 11.81 -3.68
C LEU A 169 -11.60 11.02 -2.40
N TYR A 170 -12.58 10.82 -1.52
CA TYR A 170 -12.47 9.96 -0.34
C TYR A 170 -13.15 8.63 -0.65
N CYS A 171 -12.33 7.60 -0.83
CA CYS A 171 -12.76 6.32 -1.36
C CYS A 171 -12.60 5.22 -0.31
N LYS A 172 -13.58 4.33 -0.24
CA LYS A 172 -13.42 3.08 0.49
C LYS A 172 -12.77 2.05 -0.42
N ILE A 173 -11.76 1.34 0.07
CA ILE A 173 -11.05 0.31 -0.72
C ILE A 173 -12.01 -0.81 -1.17
N SER A 174 -13.10 -1.04 -0.40
CA SER A 174 -14.11 -2.05 -0.69
C SER A 174 -15.18 -1.61 -1.71
N GLU A 175 -15.21 -0.34 -2.08
CA GLU A 175 -16.19 0.25 -3.00
C GLU A 175 -15.46 0.78 -4.25
N PRO A 176 -16.12 0.83 -5.43
CA PRO A 176 -15.50 1.38 -6.62
C PRO A 176 -15.38 2.91 -6.53
N LEU A 177 -14.36 3.47 -7.20
CA LEU A 177 -14.36 4.87 -7.58
C LEU A 177 -15.35 5.06 -8.72
N THR A 178 -16.24 6.04 -8.57
CA THR A 178 -17.30 6.35 -9.55
C THR A 178 -17.28 7.80 -9.97
N GLY A 179 -17.86 8.05 -11.15
CA GLY A 179 -17.95 9.38 -11.74
C GLY A 179 -18.38 9.30 -13.21
N GLU A 180 -18.14 10.38 -13.92
CA GLU A 180 -18.40 10.44 -15.35
C GLU A 180 -17.45 11.42 -16.05
N VAL A 181 -17.18 11.16 -17.33
CA VAL A 181 -16.45 12.03 -18.26
C VAL A 181 -17.33 12.32 -19.46
N ILE A 182 -17.34 13.56 -19.91
CA ILE A 182 -18.12 14.02 -21.08
C ILE A 182 -17.15 14.71 -22.05
N ILE A 183 -17.08 14.22 -23.28
CA ILE A 183 -16.39 14.90 -24.37
C ILE A 183 -17.38 15.90 -24.98
N GLU A 184 -17.28 17.18 -24.61
CA GLU A 184 -18.17 18.22 -25.14
C GLU A 184 -17.80 18.60 -26.56
N HIS A 185 -16.50 18.75 -26.80
CA HIS A 185 -15.93 19.06 -28.10
C HIS A 185 -14.51 18.52 -28.21
N CYS A 186 -14.15 18.02 -29.40
CA CYS A 186 -12.79 17.62 -29.72
C CYS A 186 -12.54 17.72 -31.22
N GLU A 187 -11.54 18.50 -31.63
CA GLU A 187 -11.14 18.62 -33.04
C GLU A 187 -10.26 17.45 -33.51
N ALA A 188 -9.49 16.87 -32.61
CA ALA A 188 -8.68 15.70 -32.92
C ALA A 188 -9.42 14.40 -32.62
N ALA A 189 -9.11 13.37 -33.38
CA ALA A 189 -9.63 12.03 -33.11
C ALA A 189 -9.03 11.48 -31.82
N ILE A 190 -9.89 10.98 -30.94
CA ILE A 190 -9.48 10.31 -29.69
C ILE A 190 -9.19 8.85 -30.01
N LYS A 191 -8.03 8.36 -29.55
CA LYS A 191 -7.62 6.96 -29.64
C LYS A 191 -8.14 6.14 -28.46
N SER A 192 -7.93 6.65 -27.23
CA SER A 192 -8.44 6.03 -26.00
C SER A 192 -8.63 7.03 -24.88
N ILE A 193 -9.50 6.67 -23.94
CA ILE A 193 -9.66 7.33 -22.64
C ILE A 193 -9.40 6.29 -21.55
N GLU A 194 -8.46 6.58 -20.69
CA GLU A 194 -7.95 5.64 -19.69
C GLU A 194 -8.00 6.21 -18.29
N LEU A 195 -8.20 5.34 -17.31
CA LEU A 195 -8.05 5.64 -15.88
C LEU A 195 -6.86 4.86 -15.34
N GLN A 196 -5.89 5.57 -14.80
CA GLN A 196 -4.70 5.00 -14.22
C GLN A 196 -4.71 5.23 -12.72
N LEU A 197 -4.59 4.15 -11.94
CA LEU A 197 -4.38 4.24 -10.49
C LEU A 197 -2.88 4.20 -10.22
N VAL A 198 -2.38 5.24 -9.57
CA VAL A 198 -0.97 5.39 -9.21
C VAL A 198 -0.83 5.36 -7.70
N ARG A 199 0.11 4.57 -7.22
CA ARG A 199 0.56 4.55 -5.84
C ARG A 199 1.84 5.38 -5.71
N VAL A 200 1.86 6.31 -4.77
CA VAL A 200 3.00 7.17 -4.49
C VAL A 200 3.55 6.84 -3.12
N GLU A 201 4.75 6.28 -3.09
CA GLU A 201 5.49 6.06 -1.86
C GLU A 201 6.53 7.14 -1.66
N THR A 202 6.58 7.66 -0.46
CA THR A 202 7.55 8.66 -0.04
C THR A 202 8.16 8.21 1.26
N CYS A 203 9.47 8.16 1.35
CA CYS A 203 10.16 8.00 2.61
C CYS A 203 11.30 9.03 2.74
N GLY A 204 11.51 9.49 3.96
CA GLY A 204 12.54 10.47 4.28
C GLY A 204 13.14 10.21 5.65
N CYS A 205 14.43 10.47 5.75
CA CYS A 205 15.19 10.46 6.99
C CYS A 205 16.24 11.58 6.92
N ALA A 206 17.05 11.70 7.97
CA ALA A 206 18.12 12.70 8.01
C ALA A 206 19.12 12.54 6.87
N GLU A 207 19.27 11.32 6.36
CA GLU A 207 20.24 10.94 5.32
C GLU A 207 19.70 11.13 3.89
N GLY A 208 18.38 11.31 3.71
CA GLY A 208 17.85 11.50 2.37
C GLY A 208 16.34 11.30 2.24
N TYR A 209 15.88 11.48 1.02
CA TYR A 209 14.48 11.42 0.62
C TYR A 209 14.34 10.56 -0.64
N SER A 210 13.38 9.64 -0.64
CA SER A 210 13.04 8.83 -1.80
C SER A 210 11.53 8.92 -2.09
N ARG A 211 11.19 9.06 -3.36
CA ARG A 211 9.81 9.04 -3.86
C ARG A 211 9.73 8.11 -5.05
N ASP A 212 8.72 7.27 -5.05
CA ASP A 212 8.36 6.40 -6.17
C ASP A 212 6.87 6.57 -6.49
N ALA A 213 6.57 6.63 -7.77
CA ALA A 213 5.21 6.66 -8.28
C ALA A 213 5.05 5.48 -9.24
N THR A 214 4.29 4.48 -8.79
CA THR A 214 4.09 3.23 -9.53
C THR A 214 2.64 3.14 -9.98
N GLU A 215 2.42 2.94 -11.29
CA GLU A 215 1.13 2.51 -11.81
C GLU A 215 0.80 1.12 -11.27
N ILE A 216 -0.35 0.98 -10.62
CA ILE A 216 -0.82 -0.31 -10.09
C ILE A 216 -2.04 -0.85 -10.82
N GLN A 217 -2.71 -0.01 -11.59
CA GLN A 217 -3.83 -0.40 -12.46
C GLN A 217 -4.02 0.63 -13.57
N ASN A 218 -4.36 0.15 -14.77
CA ASN A 218 -4.82 0.97 -15.89
C ASN A 218 -6.08 0.33 -16.48
N ILE A 219 -7.13 1.14 -16.70
CA ILE A 219 -8.43 0.72 -17.23
C ILE A 219 -8.80 1.64 -18.38
N GLN A 220 -9.01 1.09 -19.56
CA GLN A 220 -9.58 1.80 -20.68
C GLN A 220 -11.11 1.93 -20.50
N ILE A 221 -11.63 3.16 -20.47
CA ILE A 221 -13.06 3.45 -20.33
C ILE A 221 -13.71 3.94 -21.63
N GLY A 222 -12.90 4.31 -22.63
CA GLY A 222 -13.34 4.70 -23.95
C GLY A 222 -12.32 4.29 -25.00
N GLU A 223 -12.82 3.84 -26.19
CA GLU A 223 -12.00 3.47 -27.34
C GLU A 223 -12.48 4.23 -28.58
N GLY A 224 -11.52 4.80 -29.30
CA GLY A 224 -11.80 5.54 -30.52
C GLY A 224 -12.57 6.84 -30.29
N ASN A 225 -13.22 7.34 -31.35
CA ASN A 225 -14.04 8.53 -31.28
C ASN A 225 -15.35 8.24 -30.55
N VAL A 226 -15.36 8.55 -29.26
CA VAL A 226 -16.57 8.45 -28.42
C VAL A 226 -17.59 9.53 -28.80
N CYS A 227 -18.87 9.26 -28.51
CA CYS A 227 -19.95 10.22 -28.78
C CYS A 227 -19.76 11.49 -27.95
N THR A 228 -19.86 12.65 -28.58
CA THR A 228 -19.86 13.94 -27.90
C THR A 228 -21.13 14.15 -27.09
N ASN A 229 -21.00 14.87 -25.96
CA ASN A 229 -22.08 15.19 -25.03
C ASN A 229 -22.82 13.97 -24.45
N LEU A 230 -22.18 12.80 -24.47
CA LEU A 230 -22.67 11.58 -23.83
C LEU A 230 -21.79 11.25 -22.63
N PRO A 231 -22.35 11.06 -21.41
CA PRO A 231 -21.55 10.68 -20.25
C PRO A 231 -20.94 9.29 -20.41
N ILE A 232 -19.63 9.21 -20.25
CA ILE A 232 -18.86 7.97 -20.18
C ILE A 232 -18.67 7.66 -18.68
N PRO A 233 -19.17 6.52 -18.18
CA PRO A 233 -19.09 6.21 -16.77
C PRO A 233 -17.64 5.92 -16.34
N ILE A 234 -17.24 6.49 -15.21
CA ILE A 234 -16.05 6.11 -14.47
C ILE A 234 -16.44 5.02 -13.48
N TYR A 235 -15.78 3.87 -13.56
CA TYR A 235 -15.96 2.77 -12.62
C TYR A 235 -14.65 2.01 -12.45
N MET A 236 -13.97 2.19 -11.31
CA MET A 236 -12.69 1.56 -11.02
C MET A 236 -12.75 0.84 -9.69
N ILE A 237 -12.50 -0.47 -9.69
CA ILE A 237 -12.36 -1.29 -8.48
C ILE A 237 -10.90 -1.23 -8.04
N PHE A 238 -10.66 -0.94 -6.77
CA PHE A 238 -9.31 -0.90 -6.21
C PHE A 238 -8.73 -2.31 -6.05
N PRO A 239 -7.52 -2.60 -6.56
CA PRO A 239 -6.89 -3.90 -6.41
C PRO A 239 -6.46 -4.14 -4.96
N ARG A 240 -7.12 -5.08 -4.29
CA ARG A 240 -7.01 -5.33 -2.84
C ARG A 240 -5.57 -5.57 -2.34
N LEU A 241 -4.74 -6.22 -3.15
CA LEU A 241 -3.36 -6.58 -2.77
C LEU A 241 -2.37 -5.41 -2.89
N PHE A 242 -2.74 -4.37 -3.65
CA PHE A 242 -1.85 -3.25 -3.96
C PHE A 242 -2.31 -1.93 -3.36
N THR A 243 -3.42 -1.93 -2.63
CA THR A 243 -3.98 -0.76 -1.97
C THR A 243 -4.06 -0.96 -0.46
N CYS A 244 -3.81 0.10 0.27
CA CYS A 244 -3.99 0.19 1.72
C CYS A 244 -4.64 1.55 2.05
N PRO A 245 -5.12 1.78 3.27
CA PRO A 245 -5.49 3.12 3.70
C PRO A 245 -4.36 4.11 3.46
N THR A 246 -4.69 5.30 3.00
CA THR A 246 -3.71 6.39 2.80
C THR A 246 -2.98 6.68 4.10
N LEU A 247 -1.66 6.60 4.06
CA LEU A 247 -0.80 6.81 5.23
C LEU A 247 0.03 8.08 5.06
N SER A 248 0.04 8.91 6.11
CA SER A 248 0.92 10.08 6.18
C SER A 248 1.52 10.16 7.58
N THR A 249 2.83 9.96 7.66
CA THR A 249 3.61 10.03 8.88
C THR A 249 4.76 11.03 8.72
N SER A 250 5.53 11.25 9.78
CA SER A 250 6.74 12.11 9.70
C SER A 250 7.88 11.50 8.87
N ASN A 251 7.92 10.17 8.74
CA ASN A 251 9.04 9.44 8.13
C ASN A 251 8.69 8.85 6.77
N PHE A 252 7.42 8.55 6.53
CA PHE A 252 6.98 7.96 5.27
C PHE A 252 5.52 8.30 4.98
N LYS A 253 5.16 8.19 3.69
CA LYS A 253 3.79 8.31 3.20
C LYS A 253 3.52 7.22 2.17
N VAL A 254 2.27 6.76 2.12
CA VAL A 254 1.71 5.94 1.05
C VAL A 254 0.43 6.63 0.61
N GLU A 255 0.46 7.20 -0.57
CA GLU A 255 -0.59 8.03 -1.15
C GLU A 255 -1.05 7.42 -2.48
N PHE A 256 -2.26 7.78 -2.92
CA PHE A 256 -2.85 7.26 -4.16
C PHE A 256 -3.37 8.42 -5.00
N GLU A 257 -3.22 8.26 -6.30
CA GLU A 257 -3.67 9.22 -7.29
C GLU A 257 -4.39 8.48 -8.42
N VAL A 258 -5.45 9.08 -8.95
CA VAL A 258 -6.10 8.61 -10.18
C VAL A 258 -5.80 9.63 -11.27
N ASN A 259 -5.26 9.14 -12.38
CA ASN A 259 -5.05 9.93 -13.58
C ASN A 259 -6.15 9.60 -14.58
N LEU A 260 -6.82 10.62 -15.09
CA LEU A 260 -7.63 10.53 -16.30
C LEU A 260 -6.70 10.87 -17.48
N ILE A 261 -6.51 9.92 -18.39
CA ILE A 261 -5.60 10.05 -19.52
C ILE A 261 -6.42 10.00 -20.81
N ILE A 262 -6.29 11.02 -21.64
CA ILE A 262 -6.88 11.07 -22.98
C ILE A 262 -5.73 10.99 -23.98
N ILE A 263 -5.76 9.98 -24.84
CA ILE A 263 -4.77 9.72 -25.89
C ILE A 263 -5.43 10.04 -27.22
N PHE A 264 -4.82 10.90 -28.01
CA PHE A 264 -5.26 11.24 -29.36
C PHE A 264 -4.57 10.37 -30.41
N GLU A 265 -5.11 10.33 -31.63
CA GLU A 265 -4.57 9.49 -32.72
C GLU A 265 -3.16 9.88 -33.15
N ASP A 266 -2.75 11.12 -32.94
CA ASP A 266 -1.39 11.62 -33.19
C ASP A 266 -0.41 11.34 -32.02
N ASP A 267 -0.83 10.45 -31.07
CA ASP A 267 -0.11 10.11 -29.84
C ASP A 267 0.09 11.30 -28.88
N TYR A 268 -0.59 12.43 -29.09
CA TYR A 268 -0.66 13.49 -28.09
C TYR A 268 -1.45 13.01 -26.88
N LEU A 269 -0.99 13.36 -25.68
CA LEU A 269 -1.53 12.84 -24.43
C LEU A 269 -1.89 14.00 -23.49
N VAL A 270 -3.08 13.94 -22.92
CA VAL A 270 -3.55 14.86 -21.88
C VAL A 270 -3.83 14.05 -20.63
N THR A 271 -3.31 14.52 -19.49
CA THR A 271 -3.51 13.88 -18.19
C THR A 271 -4.05 14.89 -17.19
N GLU A 272 -5.14 14.51 -16.50
CA GLU A 272 -5.62 15.21 -15.31
C GLU A 272 -5.42 14.31 -14.10
N ASN A 273 -4.81 14.87 -13.04
CA ASN A 273 -4.42 14.13 -11.84
C ASN A 273 -5.36 14.45 -10.67
N PHE A 274 -5.86 13.40 -10.03
CA PHE A 274 -6.73 13.48 -8.87
C PHE A 274 -6.12 12.72 -7.69
N PRO A 275 -5.50 13.42 -6.72
CA PRO A 275 -5.11 12.78 -5.46
C PRO A 275 -6.34 12.27 -4.71
N ILE A 276 -6.33 10.99 -4.32
CA ILE A 276 -7.44 10.35 -3.60
C ILE A 276 -7.00 9.89 -2.21
N ILE A 277 -7.96 9.79 -1.31
CA ILE A 277 -7.74 9.26 0.03
C ILE A 277 -8.46 7.92 0.15
N LEU A 278 -7.72 6.87 0.37
CA LEU A 278 -8.25 5.53 0.57
C LEU A 278 -8.45 5.22 2.06
N SER A 279 -9.52 4.51 2.37
CA SER A 279 -9.85 4.02 3.72
C SER A 279 -10.46 2.62 3.65
N ARG A 280 -10.44 1.89 4.78
CA ARG A 280 -10.96 0.50 4.86
C ARG A 280 -12.13 0.35 5.84
N TYR A 281 -12.92 1.31 6.09
CA TYR A 281 -14.03 1.19 7.05
C TYR A 281 -15.38 1.01 6.34
#